data_5c88a067f5ec776016293ea913019f2f
#
_entry.id   5c88a067f5ec776016293ea913019f2f
#
_cell.length_a   1.000
_cell.length_b   1.000
_cell.length_c   1.000
_cell.angle_alpha   90.00
_cell.angle_beta   90.00
_cell.angle_gamma   90.00
#
_symmetry.space_group_name_H-M   'P 1'
#
loop_
_entity.id
_entity.type
_entity.pdbx_description
1 polymer ?
#
loop_
_entity_poly.entity_id
_entity_poly.type
_entity_poly.pdbx_seq_one_letter_code
_entity_poly.pdbx_strand_id
1 'polypeptide(L)'
;MNGASDALPALPARDPAGHKGTFGTVCVIGGHAAHPITMLGSVVLASLGALRAGAALCMAAAPEPLLPAILAANPSATGIPLAVDSDGHLVPHAVAAALDTQARRADVLVIGPGMGTGFAEAQVVIRVLAQDDNRPVIVDADALNCLAATPRFDLDLRAPIIMTPHPGEFARLADALHLNVDPIDPVARPAAAERLAQRLGCIVVLKGHGTVVSDGARTWTCSHGNDALAIGGSGDVLSGVIAGLVAQYGDSLGLYNCARLAVQAHAIAGEHWSARAGGTAGMLATELAAEIPAAIATLRTLERP
;
A
#
# COMPACT_ATOMS: atom_id res chain seq x y z
N MET A 1 8.53 -9.63 29.74
CA MET A 1 9.10 -8.40 29.19
C MET A 1 10.38 -8.77 28.44
N ASN A 2 10.28 -9.21 27.22
CA ASN A 2 11.44 -9.40 26.34
C ASN A 2 11.46 -8.20 25.41
N GLY A 3 12.38 -7.26 25.64
CA GLY A 3 12.68 -6.18 24.71
C GLY A 3 13.25 -6.76 23.42
N ALA A 4 12.38 -7.15 22.49
CA ALA A 4 12.76 -7.29 21.12
C ALA A 4 13.22 -5.89 20.67
N SER A 5 14.44 -5.79 20.19
CA SER A 5 15.05 -4.56 19.72
C SER A 5 14.08 -3.80 18.81
N ASP A 6 13.76 -2.56 19.18
CA ASP A 6 12.89 -1.64 18.41
C ASP A 6 13.59 -1.17 17.11
N ALA A 7 14.83 -1.61 16.90
CA ALA A 7 15.64 -1.32 15.73
C ALA A 7 15.02 -1.92 14.46
N LEU A 8 15.13 -1.18 13.37
CA LEU A 8 14.77 -1.69 12.06
C LEU A 8 15.79 -2.76 11.63
N PRO A 9 15.34 -3.80 10.92
CA PRO A 9 16.28 -4.75 10.35
C PRO A 9 17.08 -4.11 9.22
N ALA A 10 18.31 -4.59 8.99
CA ALA A 10 19.10 -4.18 7.85
C ALA A 10 18.38 -4.51 6.53
N LEU A 11 18.32 -3.55 5.62
CA LEU A 11 17.77 -3.79 4.29
C LEU A 11 18.81 -4.58 3.47
N PRO A 12 18.51 -5.81 3.01
CA PRO A 12 19.46 -6.64 2.29
C PRO A 12 20.02 -5.94 1.05
N ALA A 13 21.28 -6.21 0.76
CA ALA A 13 21.91 -5.73 -0.48
C ALA A 13 21.18 -6.33 -1.69
N ARG A 14 21.04 -5.52 -2.73
CA ARG A 14 20.48 -5.99 -4.00
C ARG A 14 21.53 -6.87 -4.71
N ASP A 15 21.10 -8.04 -5.19
CA ASP A 15 21.99 -8.94 -5.95
C ASP A 15 22.47 -8.24 -7.24
N PRO A 16 23.80 -8.01 -7.41
CA PRO A 16 24.32 -7.37 -8.61
C PRO A 16 24.17 -8.24 -9.87
N ALA A 17 23.97 -9.56 -9.73
CA ALA A 17 23.72 -10.49 -10.83
C ALA A 17 22.21 -10.71 -11.08
N GLY A 18 21.34 -10.04 -10.31
CA GLY A 18 19.89 -10.18 -10.42
C GLY A 18 19.34 -9.67 -11.75
N HIS A 19 18.24 -10.23 -12.19
CA HIS A 19 17.49 -9.83 -13.38
C HIS A 19 16.04 -9.47 -13.02
N LYS A 20 15.25 -9.04 -14.00
CA LYS A 20 13.86 -8.59 -13.76
C LYS A 20 12.94 -9.63 -13.06
N GLY A 21 13.24 -10.90 -13.12
CA GLY A 21 12.51 -11.95 -12.38
C GLY A 21 12.98 -12.12 -10.93
N THR A 22 14.09 -11.47 -10.51
CA THR A 22 14.65 -11.60 -9.15
C THR A 22 14.03 -10.61 -8.16
N PHE A 23 13.59 -9.44 -8.67
CA PHE A 23 13.23 -8.32 -7.80
C PHE A 23 11.71 -8.11 -7.71
N GLY A 24 10.94 -9.11 -8.07
CA GLY A 24 9.51 -9.20 -7.88
C GLY A 24 8.67 -8.36 -8.84
N THR A 25 7.41 -8.74 -8.90
CA THR A 25 6.37 -8.15 -9.72
C THR A 25 5.21 -7.68 -8.84
N VAL A 26 4.83 -6.42 -8.93
CA VAL A 26 3.69 -5.84 -8.22
C VAL A 26 2.53 -5.64 -9.19
N CYS A 27 1.29 -5.98 -8.77
CA CYS A 27 0.08 -5.60 -9.48
C CYS A 27 -0.73 -4.61 -8.64
N VAL A 28 -0.97 -3.42 -9.17
CA VAL A 28 -1.79 -2.37 -8.56
C VAL A 28 -3.18 -2.43 -9.16
N ILE A 29 -4.19 -2.71 -8.34
CA ILE A 29 -5.62 -2.82 -8.69
C ILE A 29 -6.34 -1.59 -8.17
N GLY A 30 -6.84 -0.74 -9.06
CA GLY A 30 -7.48 0.50 -8.65
C GLY A 30 -7.97 1.32 -9.83
N GLY A 31 -8.26 2.60 -9.59
CA GLY A 31 -8.84 3.50 -10.57
C GLY A 31 -10.36 3.41 -10.66
N HIS A 32 -11.00 4.54 -10.98
CA HIS A 32 -12.45 4.68 -11.03
C HIS A 32 -12.88 5.44 -12.29
N ALA A 33 -13.76 4.86 -13.09
CA ALA A 33 -14.24 5.42 -14.35
C ALA A 33 -15.69 5.93 -14.28
N ALA A 34 -16.45 5.60 -13.23
CA ALA A 34 -17.84 6.00 -13.10
C ALA A 34 -17.98 7.50 -12.78
N HIS A 35 -19.00 8.14 -13.40
CA HIS A 35 -19.33 9.52 -13.11
C HIS A 35 -19.81 9.73 -11.66
N PRO A 36 -19.63 10.93 -11.06
CA PRO A 36 -19.04 12.15 -11.68
C PRO A 36 -17.52 12.29 -11.51
N ILE A 37 -16.84 11.35 -10.82
CA ILE A 37 -15.42 11.47 -10.47
C ILE A 37 -14.64 10.38 -11.19
N THR A 38 -13.62 10.77 -11.93
CA THR A 38 -12.66 9.83 -12.53
C THR A 38 -11.36 9.87 -11.75
N MET A 39 -10.85 8.70 -11.33
CA MET A 39 -9.59 8.57 -10.59
C MET A 39 -8.64 7.61 -11.29
N LEU A 40 -7.50 8.11 -11.72
CA LEU A 40 -6.41 7.31 -12.33
C LEU A 40 -5.06 7.59 -11.66
N GLY A 41 -4.90 8.78 -11.05
CA GLY A 41 -3.65 9.24 -10.47
C GLY A 41 -3.14 8.33 -9.36
N SER A 42 -4.05 7.79 -8.52
CA SER A 42 -3.72 6.89 -7.43
C SER A 42 -3.03 5.60 -7.91
N VAL A 43 -3.52 5.02 -9.02
CA VAL A 43 -2.88 3.83 -9.64
C VAL A 43 -1.49 4.17 -10.17
N VAL A 44 -1.33 5.33 -10.79
CA VAL A 44 -0.02 5.81 -11.27
C VAL A 44 0.95 5.98 -10.12
N LEU A 45 0.53 6.65 -9.04
CA LEU A 45 1.37 6.94 -7.87
C LEU A 45 1.78 5.66 -7.13
N ALA A 46 0.85 4.72 -6.90
CA ALA A 46 1.17 3.43 -6.30
C ALA A 46 2.12 2.61 -7.19
N SER A 47 1.91 2.61 -8.51
CA SER A 47 2.81 1.95 -9.45
C SER A 47 4.21 2.56 -9.45
N LEU A 48 4.32 3.90 -9.41
CA LEU A 48 5.59 4.60 -9.26
C LEU A 48 6.26 4.27 -7.93
N GLY A 49 5.51 4.27 -6.82
CA GLY A 49 6.01 3.89 -5.50
C GLY A 49 6.66 2.51 -5.51
N ALA A 50 5.99 1.51 -6.11
CA ALA A 50 6.50 0.14 -6.22
C ALA A 50 7.79 0.06 -7.04
N LEU A 51 7.82 0.67 -8.23
CA LEU A 51 8.99 0.68 -9.10
C LEU A 51 10.16 1.44 -8.47
N ARG A 52 9.90 2.60 -7.86
CA ARG A 52 10.92 3.40 -7.17
C ARG A 52 11.46 2.72 -5.90
N ALA A 53 10.67 1.88 -5.24
CA ALA A 53 11.13 1.01 -4.16
C ALA A 53 11.99 -0.17 -4.64
N GLY A 54 12.04 -0.41 -5.95
CA GLY A 54 12.93 -1.39 -6.57
C GLY A 54 12.26 -2.65 -7.07
N ALA A 55 10.93 -2.76 -7.07
CA ALA A 55 10.24 -3.82 -7.81
C ALA A 55 10.66 -3.78 -9.27
N ALA A 56 10.93 -4.95 -9.85
CA ALA A 56 11.41 -5.01 -11.24
C ALA A 56 10.31 -4.81 -12.28
N LEU A 57 9.11 -5.26 -11.96
CA LEU A 57 7.95 -5.15 -12.83
C LEU A 57 6.75 -4.61 -12.06
N CYS A 58 5.93 -3.81 -12.75
CA CYS A 58 4.65 -3.36 -12.22
C CYS A 58 3.55 -3.53 -13.28
N MET A 59 2.41 -4.04 -12.84
CA MET A 59 1.19 -4.13 -13.63
C MET A 59 0.15 -3.18 -13.04
N ALA A 60 -0.47 -2.35 -13.87
CA ALA A 60 -1.59 -1.49 -13.51
C ALA A 60 -2.89 -2.16 -13.99
N ALA A 61 -3.65 -2.72 -13.08
CA ALA A 61 -4.98 -3.25 -13.33
C ALA A 61 -6.02 -2.18 -13.02
N ALA A 62 -6.63 -1.63 -14.06
CA ALA A 62 -7.53 -0.49 -13.94
C ALA A 62 -8.66 -0.56 -14.98
N PRO A 63 -9.79 0.18 -14.77
CA PRO A 63 -10.84 0.31 -15.76
C PRO A 63 -10.29 0.53 -17.15
N GLU A 64 -10.72 -0.28 -18.12
CA GLU A 64 -10.19 -0.27 -19.50
C GLU A 64 -10.10 1.13 -20.12
N PRO A 65 -11.11 2.02 -19.96
CA PRO A 65 -11.05 3.38 -20.53
C PRO A 65 -9.92 4.25 -19.96
N LEU A 66 -9.39 3.94 -18.76
CA LEU A 66 -8.35 4.73 -18.10
C LEU A 66 -6.93 4.26 -18.45
N LEU A 67 -6.76 3.02 -18.91
CA LEU A 67 -5.44 2.43 -19.14
C LEU A 67 -4.53 3.24 -20.07
N PRO A 68 -4.99 3.78 -21.21
CA PRO A 68 -4.12 4.58 -22.09
C PRO A 68 -3.51 5.78 -21.35
N ALA A 69 -4.29 6.47 -20.52
CA ALA A 69 -3.81 7.61 -19.75
C ALA A 69 -2.86 7.19 -18.62
N ILE A 70 -3.15 6.08 -17.92
CA ILE A 70 -2.28 5.52 -16.87
C ILE A 70 -0.92 5.13 -17.47
N LEU A 71 -0.90 4.43 -18.60
CA LEU A 71 0.34 4.00 -19.25
C LEU A 71 1.12 5.15 -19.88
N ALA A 72 0.44 6.21 -20.33
CA ALA A 72 1.09 7.43 -20.75
C ALA A 72 1.78 8.16 -19.58
N ALA A 73 1.17 8.15 -18.37
CA ALA A 73 1.74 8.75 -17.17
C ALA A 73 2.84 7.89 -16.52
N ASN A 74 2.79 6.56 -16.71
CA ASN A 74 3.82 5.63 -16.23
C ASN A 74 4.13 4.57 -17.29
N PRO A 75 4.98 4.87 -18.29
CA PRO A 75 5.33 3.94 -19.37
C PRO A 75 6.18 2.75 -18.89
N SER A 76 6.59 2.72 -17.62
CA SER A 76 7.33 1.59 -17.02
C SER A 76 6.39 0.49 -16.51
N ALA A 77 5.09 0.72 -16.45
CA ALA A 77 4.10 -0.28 -16.08
C ALA A 77 3.51 -0.98 -17.32
N THR A 78 2.95 -2.17 -17.12
CA THR A 78 2.09 -2.85 -18.10
C THR A 78 0.64 -2.75 -17.64
N GLY A 79 -0.33 -2.74 -18.59
CA GLY A 79 -1.75 -2.58 -18.28
C GLY A 79 -2.50 -3.90 -18.27
N ILE A 80 -3.40 -4.06 -17.31
CA ILE A 80 -4.43 -5.11 -17.28
C ILE A 80 -5.80 -4.41 -17.37
N PRO A 81 -6.55 -4.57 -18.49
CA PRO A 81 -7.85 -3.95 -18.64
C PRO A 81 -8.86 -4.64 -17.71
N LEU A 82 -9.51 -3.85 -16.86
CA LEU A 82 -10.64 -4.27 -16.05
C LEU A 82 -11.93 -3.83 -16.73
N ALA A 83 -12.82 -4.78 -16.97
CA ALA A 83 -14.12 -4.51 -17.61
C ALA A 83 -14.99 -3.63 -16.72
N VAL A 84 -15.66 -2.67 -17.34
CA VAL A 84 -16.66 -1.80 -16.72
C VAL A 84 -17.99 -1.92 -17.45
N ASP A 85 -19.07 -1.60 -16.75
CA ASP A 85 -20.40 -1.47 -17.33
C ASP A 85 -20.60 -0.11 -18.03
N SER A 86 -21.81 0.16 -18.51
CA SER A 86 -22.15 1.42 -19.20
C SER A 86 -22.00 2.67 -18.35
N ASP A 87 -22.06 2.53 -17.02
CA ASP A 87 -21.98 3.62 -16.05
C ASP A 87 -20.56 3.81 -15.53
N GLY A 88 -19.62 2.91 -15.93
CA GLY A 88 -18.21 2.96 -15.58
C GLY A 88 -17.86 2.19 -14.31
N HIS A 89 -18.79 1.43 -13.71
CA HIS A 89 -18.53 0.55 -12.58
C HIS A 89 -17.87 -0.75 -13.00
N LEU A 90 -17.03 -1.32 -12.14
CA LEU A 90 -16.39 -2.60 -12.39
C LEU A 90 -17.43 -3.71 -12.60
N VAL A 91 -17.12 -4.66 -13.51
CA VAL A 91 -17.91 -5.88 -13.70
C VAL A 91 -17.22 -7.02 -12.94
N PRO A 92 -17.64 -7.38 -11.69
CA PRO A 92 -16.87 -8.18 -10.76
C PRO A 92 -16.40 -9.53 -11.31
N HIS A 93 -17.28 -10.27 -12.01
CA HIS A 93 -16.92 -11.58 -12.55
C HIS A 93 -15.87 -11.50 -13.68
N ALA A 94 -15.95 -10.46 -14.51
CA ALA A 94 -14.98 -10.25 -15.59
C ALA A 94 -13.64 -9.75 -15.02
N VAL A 95 -13.68 -8.89 -14.00
CA VAL A 95 -12.49 -8.47 -13.25
C VAL A 95 -11.80 -9.66 -12.59
N ALA A 96 -12.55 -10.53 -11.90
CA ALA A 96 -12.00 -11.74 -11.30
C ALA A 96 -11.29 -12.61 -12.34
N ALA A 97 -11.91 -12.88 -13.49
CA ALA A 97 -11.31 -13.67 -14.56
C ALA A 97 -10.04 -13.03 -15.14
N ALA A 98 -10.03 -11.69 -15.29
CA ALA A 98 -8.84 -10.95 -15.75
C ALA A 98 -7.69 -11.06 -14.74
N LEU A 99 -7.97 -10.89 -13.44
CA LEU A 99 -6.96 -11.00 -12.38
C LEU A 99 -6.42 -12.42 -12.25
N ASP A 100 -7.29 -13.44 -12.29
CA ASP A 100 -6.89 -14.85 -12.20
C ASP A 100 -5.97 -15.28 -13.35
N THR A 101 -6.09 -14.67 -14.51
CA THR A 101 -5.28 -15.00 -15.71
C THR A 101 -4.07 -14.10 -15.87
N GLN A 102 -4.25 -12.79 -15.80
CA GLN A 102 -3.24 -11.79 -16.18
C GLN A 102 -2.38 -11.35 -15.00
N ALA A 103 -2.95 -11.24 -13.78
CA ALA A 103 -2.21 -10.91 -12.57
C ALA A 103 -1.58 -12.14 -11.87
N ARG A 104 -1.67 -13.33 -12.47
CA ARG A 104 -1.13 -14.58 -11.87
C ARG A 104 0.37 -14.52 -11.57
N ARG A 105 1.12 -13.71 -12.33
CA ARG A 105 2.58 -13.57 -12.16
C ARG A 105 2.99 -12.49 -11.17
N ALA A 106 2.04 -11.80 -10.58
CA ALA A 106 2.34 -10.84 -9.52
C ALA A 106 2.71 -11.58 -8.23
N ASP A 107 3.80 -11.17 -7.62
CA ASP A 107 4.24 -11.64 -6.32
C ASP A 107 3.48 -10.94 -5.19
N VAL A 108 3.02 -9.72 -5.44
CA VAL A 108 2.29 -8.88 -4.47
C VAL A 108 1.17 -8.12 -5.18
N LEU A 109 0.03 -7.98 -4.51
CA LEU A 109 -1.09 -7.17 -4.98
C LEU A 109 -1.22 -5.90 -4.12
N VAL A 110 -1.57 -4.79 -4.74
CA VAL A 110 -2.08 -3.57 -4.08
C VAL A 110 -3.51 -3.39 -4.55
N ILE A 111 -4.46 -3.20 -3.66
CA ILE A 111 -5.86 -2.97 -4.02
C ILE A 111 -6.43 -1.76 -3.30
N GLY A 112 -7.17 -0.94 -4.03
CA GLY A 112 -7.94 0.17 -3.49
C GLY A 112 -7.55 1.57 -3.96
N PRO A 113 -6.33 1.85 -4.43
CA PRO A 113 -5.95 3.20 -4.83
C PRO A 113 -6.93 3.79 -5.86
N GLY A 114 -7.77 4.76 -5.39
CA GLY A 114 -8.76 5.44 -6.22
C GLY A 114 -9.77 4.53 -6.93
N MET A 115 -10.18 3.43 -6.28
CA MET A 115 -11.03 2.39 -6.88
C MET A 115 -12.52 2.73 -6.86
N GLY A 116 -12.93 3.65 -5.97
CA GLY A 116 -14.33 3.88 -5.66
C GLY A 116 -14.85 2.91 -4.60
N THR A 117 -16.07 3.18 -4.09
CA THR A 117 -16.66 2.47 -2.93
C THR A 117 -18.02 1.86 -3.26
N GLY A 118 -18.29 1.53 -4.52
CA GLY A 118 -19.53 0.90 -4.96
C GLY A 118 -19.64 -0.57 -4.55
N PHE A 119 -20.83 -1.14 -4.76
CA PHE A 119 -21.08 -2.56 -4.47
C PHE A 119 -20.20 -3.49 -5.33
N ALA A 120 -20.00 -3.14 -6.59
CA ALA A 120 -19.18 -3.92 -7.52
C ALA A 120 -17.70 -3.93 -7.07
N GLU A 121 -17.18 -2.75 -6.67
CA GLU A 121 -15.84 -2.57 -6.15
C GLU A 121 -15.63 -3.39 -4.86
N ALA A 122 -16.60 -3.36 -3.94
CA ALA A 122 -16.56 -4.16 -2.71
C ALA A 122 -16.51 -5.67 -3.00
N GLN A 123 -17.25 -6.17 -4.01
CA GLN A 123 -17.17 -7.58 -4.42
C GLN A 123 -15.77 -7.95 -4.94
N VAL A 124 -15.13 -7.06 -5.72
CA VAL A 124 -13.77 -7.27 -6.20
C VAL A 124 -12.78 -7.31 -5.04
N VAL A 125 -12.90 -6.39 -4.07
CA VAL A 125 -12.06 -6.36 -2.87
C VAL A 125 -12.16 -7.68 -2.10
N ILE A 126 -13.38 -8.10 -1.76
CA ILE A 126 -13.59 -9.37 -1.03
C ILE A 126 -13.04 -10.56 -1.83
N ARG A 127 -13.28 -10.61 -3.15
CA ARG A 127 -12.77 -11.69 -4.00
C ARG A 127 -11.24 -11.78 -3.99
N VAL A 128 -10.56 -10.63 -4.00
CA VAL A 128 -9.08 -10.59 -3.93
C VAL A 128 -8.58 -11.04 -2.56
N LEU A 129 -9.23 -10.65 -1.48
CA LEU A 129 -8.79 -10.98 -0.12
C LEU A 129 -9.15 -12.42 0.31
N ALA A 130 -10.13 -13.04 -0.35
CA ALA A 130 -10.51 -14.43 -0.13
C ALA A 130 -9.61 -15.43 -0.89
N GLN A 131 -8.58 -14.97 -1.61
CA GLN A 131 -7.65 -15.86 -2.33
C GLN A 131 -6.82 -16.69 -1.34
N ASP A 132 -6.59 -17.94 -1.70
CA ASP A 132 -5.86 -18.94 -0.89
C ASP A 132 -4.53 -19.34 -1.59
N ASP A 133 -3.87 -18.37 -2.20
CA ASP A 133 -2.61 -18.57 -2.93
C ASP A 133 -1.39 -17.97 -2.23
N ASN A 134 -1.56 -17.52 -0.98
CA ASN A 134 -0.53 -16.92 -0.12
C ASN A 134 0.13 -15.65 -0.68
N ARG A 135 -0.39 -15.04 -1.73
CA ARG A 135 0.13 -13.76 -2.21
C ARG A 135 -0.21 -12.63 -1.24
N PRO A 136 0.79 -11.85 -0.80
CA PRO A 136 0.53 -10.69 0.04
C PRO A 136 -0.32 -9.64 -0.69
N VAL A 137 -1.26 -9.05 0.05
CA VAL A 137 -2.15 -7.98 -0.45
C VAL A 137 -2.01 -6.75 0.42
N ILE A 138 -1.62 -5.63 -0.19
CA ILE A 138 -1.67 -4.31 0.43
C ILE A 138 -3.06 -3.72 0.16
N VAL A 139 -3.80 -3.42 1.23
CA VAL A 139 -5.17 -2.89 1.18
C VAL A 139 -5.14 -1.44 1.62
N ASP A 140 -5.47 -0.53 0.70
CA ASP A 140 -5.38 0.91 0.94
C ASP A 140 -6.65 1.63 0.46
N ALA A 141 -6.84 2.85 0.93
CA ALA A 141 -7.82 3.82 0.43
C ALA A 141 -9.25 3.23 0.31
N ASP A 142 -9.82 3.25 -0.91
CA ASP A 142 -11.21 2.83 -1.13
C ASP A 142 -11.47 1.35 -0.80
N ALA A 143 -10.47 0.49 -0.91
CA ALA A 143 -10.64 -0.91 -0.49
C ALA A 143 -10.90 -1.03 1.02
N LEU A 144 -10.27 -0.20 1.86
CA LEU A 144 -10.55 -0.15 3.30
C LEU A 144 -11.98 0.35 3.57
N ASN A 145 -12.44 1.33 2.79
CA ASN A 145 -13.81 1.83 2.86
C ASN A 145 -14.84 0.77 2.42
N CYS A 146 -14.54 0.02 1.36
CA CYS A 146 -15.37 -1.11 0.91
C CYS A 146 -15.48 -2.18 2.00
N LEU A 147 -14.37 -2.53 2.65
CA LEU A 147 -14.39 -3.48 3.77
C LEU A 147 -15.25 -2.98 4.91
N ALA A 148 -15.05 -1.75 5.36
CA ALA A 148 -15.83 -1.17 6.46
C ALA A 148 -17.34 -1.12 6.16
N ALA A 149 -17.73 -1.01 4.89
CA ALA A 149 -19.13 -1.04 4.46
C ALA A 149 -19.69 -2.45 4.24
N THR A 150 -18.83 -3.49 4.23
CA THR A 150 -19.25 -4.88 3.97
C THR A 150 -19.53 -5.61 5.29
N PRO A 151 -20.76 -6.07 5.56
CA PRO A 151 -21.07 -6.80 6.78
C PRO A 151 -20.19 -8.06 6.94
N ARG A 152 -19.60 -8.24 8.14
CA ARG A 152 -18.82 -9.44 8.49
C ARG A 152 -17.65 -9.72 7.52
N PHE A 153 -17.07 -8.70 6.94
CA PHE A 153 -15.93 -8.82 6.00
C PHE A 153 -14.74 -9.61 6.58
N ASP A 154 -14.60 -9.59 7.90
CA ASP A 154 -13.55 -10.26 8.66
C ASP A 154 -13.55 -11.80 8.53
N LEU A 155 -14.63 -12.39 8.04
CA LEU A 155 -14.73 -13.84 7.85
C LEU A 155 -14.12 -14.36 6.55
N ASP A 156 -13.93 -13.48 5.57
CA ASP A 156 -13.48 -13.84 4.22
C ASP A 156 -12.00 -13.50 3.95
N LEU A 157 -11.28 -12.98 4.95
CA LEU A 157 -9.86 -12.63 4.82
C LEU A 157 -8.98 -13.88 4.92
N ARG A 158 -8.34 -14.28 3.82
CA ARG A 158 -7.43 -15.45 3.74
C ARG A 158 -6.03 -15.08 3.29
N ALA A 159 -5.90 -14.10 2.42
CA ALA A 159 -4.60 -13.62 1.96
C ALA A 159 -3.77 -13.05 3.12
N PRO A 160 -2.43 -13.09 3.06
CA PRO A 160 -1.58 -12.31 3.95
C PRO A 160 -1.76 -10.80 3.68
N ILE A 161 -2.29 -10.05 4.65
CA ILE A 161 -2.75 -8.67 4.43
C ILE A 161 -1.87 -7.65 5.16
N ILE A 162 -1.57 -6.54 4.48
CA ILE A 162 -1.09 -5.29 5.07
C ILE A 162 -2.15 -4.22 4.80
N MET A 163 -2.81 -3.72 5.83
CA MET A 163 -3.75 -2.60 5.73
C MET A 163 -3.06 -1.28 6.04
N THR A 164 -3.37 -0.22 5.25
CA THR A 164 -2.72 1.09 5.40
C THR A 164 -3.71 2.21 5.71
N PRO A 165 -4.55 2.08 6.77
CA PRO A 165 -5.57 3.09 7.05
C PRO A 165 -4.96 4.42 7.52
N HIS A 166 -5.50 5.54 7.04
CA HIS A 166 -5.42 6.82 7.76
C HIS A 166 -6.44 6.82 8.92
N PRO A 167 -6.37 7.78 9.89
CA PRO A 167 -7.26 7.72 11.05
C PRO A 167 -8.76 7.64 10.74
N GLY A 168 -9.23 8.27 9.66
CA GLY A 168 -10.64 8.21 9.26
C GLY A 168 -11.05 6.86 8.69
N GLU A 169 -10.19 6.19 7.91
CA GLU A 169 -10.40 4.82 7.42
C GLU A 169 -10.36 3.83 8.58
N PHE A 170 -9.39 4.02 9.47
CA PHE A 170 -9.26 3.21 10.68
C PHE A 170 -10.53 3.28 11.54
N ALA A 171 -11.05 4.48 11.78
CA ALA A 171 -12.26 4.66 12.58
C ALA A 171 -13.46 3.92 11.98
N ARG A 172 -13.63 3.93 10.65
CA ARG A 172 -14.72 3.18 9.97
C ARG A 172 -14.55 1.66 10.15
N LEU A 173 -13.33 1.14 10.00
CA LEU A 173 -13.04 -0.28 10.24
C LEU A 173 -13.28 -0.66 11.70
N ALA A 174 -12.82 0.17 12.65
CA ALA A 174 -13.01 -0.05 14.07
C ALA A 174 -14.50 -0.07 14.45
N ASP A 175 -15.29 0.83 13.89
CA ASP A 175 -16.73 0.89 14.10
C ASP A 175 -17.43 -0.38 13.55
N ALA A 176 -17.11 -0.77 12.32
CA ALA A 176 -17.64 -2.00 11.71
C ALA A 176 -17.29 -3.28 12.49
N LEU A 177 -16.17 -3.29 13.22
CA LEU A 177 -15.71 -4.39 14.06
C LEU A 177 -16.07 -4.24 15.54
N HIS A 178 -16.79 -3.17 15.91
CA HIS A 178 -17.14 -2.82 17.29
C HIS A 178 -15.92 -2.70 18.22
N LEU A 179 -14.80 -2.15 17.70
CA LEU A 179 -13.58 -1.91 18.48
C LEU A 179 -13.65 -0.49 19.06
N ASN A 180 -13.57 -0.42 20.39
CA ASN A 180 -13.46 0.87 21.09
C ASN A 180 -11.98 1.24 21.25
N VAL A 181 -11.46 2.02 20.30
CA VAL A 181 -10.05 2.44 20.22
C VAL A 181 -9.96 3.85 19.62
N ASP A 182 -8.91 4.58 19.98
CA ASP A 182 -8.65 5.92 19.46
C ASP A 182 -7.45 5.91 18.49
N PRO A 183 -7.68 6.14 17.18
CA PRO A 183 -6.61 6.21 16.19
C PRO A 183 -5.96 7.59 16.08
N ILE A 184 -6.38 8.58 16.87
CA ILE A 184 -5.95 9.99 16.75
C ILE A 184 -4.99 10.35 17.89
N ASP A 185 -5.35 10.04 19.15
CA ASP A 185 -4.48 10.35 20.29
C ASP A 185 -3.12 9.65 20.14
N PRO A 186 -2.01 10.41 20.12
CA PRO A 186 -0.66 9.86 19.95
C PRO A 186 -0.30 8.75 20.95
N VAL A 187 -0.82 8.79 22.16
CA VAL A 187 -0.57 7.80 23.20
C VAL A 187 -1.39 6.51 22.95
N ALA A 188 -2.60 6.65 22.44
CA ALA A 188 -3.51 5.53 22.20
C ALA A 188 -3.27 4.83 20.83
N ARG A 189 -2.71 5.53 19.84
CA ARG A 189 -2.49 5.00 18.47
C ARG A 189 -1.76 3.66 18.40
N PRO A 190 -0.67 3.41 19.14
CA PRO A 190 0.00 2.12 19.12
C PRO A 190 -0.92 0.97 19.54
N ALA A 191 -1.66 1.14 20.62
CA ALA A 191 -2.63 0.14 21.10
C ALA A 191 -3.82 -0.02 20.15
N ALA A 192 -4.25 1.05 19.48
CA ALA A 192 -5.30 0.98 18.48
C ALA A 192 -4.87 0.13 17.27
N ALA A 193 -3.68 0.39 16.72
CA ALA A 193 -3.13 -0.38 15.60
C ALA A 193 -2.94 -1.87 15.98
N GLU A 194 -2.42 -2.15 17.17
CA GLU A 194 -2.25 -3.51 17.71
C GLU A 194 -3.58 -4.25 17.79
N ARG A 195 -4.63 -3.62 18.34
CA ARG A 195 -5.95 -4.24 18.47
C ARG A 195 -6.61 -4.55 17.14
N LEU A 196 -6.49 -3.66 16.14
CA LEU A 196 -7.02 -3.93 14.81
C LEU A 196 -6.24 -5.08 14.13
N ALA A 197 -4.91 -5.08 14.26
CA ALA A 197 -4.06 -6.15 13.75
C ALA A 197 -4.40 -7.52 14.38
N GLN A 198 -4.58 -7.57 15.69
CA GLN A 198 -5.00 -8.79 16.41
C GLN A 198 -6.38 -9.27 15.97
N ARG A 199 -7.34 -8.34 15.81
CA ARG A 199 -8.73 -8.67 15.45
C ARG A 199 -8.84 -9.28 14.06
N LEU A 200 -8.00 -8.83 13.13
CA LEU A 200 -8.05 -9.26 11.74
C LEU A 200 -6.94 -10.26 11.34
N GLY A 201 -5.98 -10.52 12.23
CA GLY A 201 -4.83 -11.38 11.89
C GLY A 201 -3.96 -10.82 10.78
N CYS A 202 -3.83 -9.49 10.67
CA CYS A 202 -3.14 -8.80 9.59
C CYS A 202 -2.09 -7.82 10.13
N ILE A 203 -1.31 -7.20 9.23
CA ILE A 203 -0.45 -6.08 9.57
C ILE A 203 -1.22 -4.78 9.34
N VAL A 204 -1.13 -3.87 10.28
CA VAL A 204 -1.75 -2.54 10.22
C VAL A 204 -0.66 -1.48 10.18
N VAL A 205 -0.72 -0.60 9.18
CA VAL A 205 0.07 0.62 9.04
C VAL A 205 -0.87 1.81 9.27
N LEU A 206 -1.02 2.25 10.51
CA LEU A 206 -1.86 3.40 10.86
C LEU A 206 -1.14 4.70 10.50
N LYS A 207 -1.51 5.27 9.35
CA LYS A 207 -0.92 6.49 8.76
C LYS A 207 -1.15 7.73 9.63
N GLY A 208 -0.21 8.68 9.59
CA GLY A 208 -0.28 9.98 10.27
C GLY A 208 1.08 10.39 10.85
N HIS A 209 1.11 11.51 11.59
CA HIS A 209 2.31 11.89 12.33
C HIS A 209 2.65 10.79 13.34
N GLY A 210 3.88 10.26 13.27
CA GLY A 210 4.22 9.03 14.01
C GLY A 210 3.43 7.83 13.48
N THR A 211 3.59 7.49 12.20
CA THR A 211 2.96 6.30 11.61
C THR A 211 3.30 5.04 12.42
N VAL A 212 2.28 4.28 12.77
CA VAL A 212 2.41 3.07 13.58
C VAL A 212 2.28 1.84 12.70
N VAL A 213 3.18 0.86 12.88
CA VAL A 213 3.11 -0.46 12.25
C VAL A 213 2.94 -1.52 13.33
N SER A 214 1.90 -2.36 13.21
CA SER A 214 1.67 -3.47 14.15
C SER A 214 1.26 -4.74 13.41
N ASP A 215 1.74 -5.89 13.89
CA ASP A 215 1.30 -7.23 13.49
C ASP A 215 0.44 -7.92 14.56
N GLY A 216 0.01 -7.15 15.57
CA GLY A 216 -0.78 -7.62 16.69
C GLY A 216 0.04 -8.23 17.85
N ALA A 217 1.33 -8.53 17.64
CA ALA A 217 2.26 -8.99 18.67
C ALA A 217 3.40 -7.99 18.90
N ARG A 218 3.79 -7.30 17.83
CA ARG A 218 4.85 -6.29 17.82
C ARG A 218 4.26 -4.98 17.31
N THR A 219 4.65 -3.88 17.91
CA THR A 219 4.20 -2.54 17.51
C THR A 219 5.42 -1.62 17.47
N TRP A 220 5.54 -0.87 16.37
CA TRP A 220 6.62 0.08 16.12
C TRP A 220 6.05 1.40 15.63
N THR A 221 6.65 2.50 16.07
CA THR A 221 6.26 3.86 15.65
C THR A 221 7.42 4.52 14.92
N CYS A 222 7.15 5.06 13.74
CA CYS A 222 8.11 5.80 12.95
C CYS A 222 8.40 7.17 13.60
N SER A 223 9.67 7.47 13.83
CA SER A 223 10.13 8.75 14.39
C SER A 223 10.53 9.78 13.32
N HIS A 224 10.50 9.40 12.05
CA HIS A 224 10.83 10.25 10.90
C HIS A 224 9.58 10.78 10.20
N GLY A 225 9.79 11.75 9.33
CA GLY A 225 8.78 12.38 8.51
C GLY A 225 8.41 13.79 9.01
N ASN A 226 7.82 14.56 8.12
CA ASN A 226 7.38 15.92 8.39
C ASN A 226 6.05 16.20 7.65
N ASP A 227 5.55 17.42 7.80
CA ASP A 227 4.29 17.87 7.22
C ASP A 227 4.31 18.02 5.68
N ALA A 228 5.46 17.92 5.02
CA ALA A 228 5.51 17.82 3.55
C ALA A 228 4.75 16.60 3.03
N LEU A 229 4.67 15.52 3.83
CA LEU A 229 3.93 14.31 3.51
C LEU A 229 2.39 14.47 3.58
N ALA A 230 1.89 15.59 4.10
CA ALA A 230 0.46 15.87 4.21
C ALA A 230 -0.14 16.36 2.88
N ILE A 231 0.03 15.58 1.83
CA ILE A 231 -0.43 15.85 0.46
C ILE A 231 -1.29 14.70 -0.09
N GLY A 232 -2.18 15.02 -1.02
CA GLY A 232 -2.91 14.00 -1.78
C GLY A 232 -1.96 13.09 -2.56
N GLY A 233 -2.20 11.78 -2.51
CA GLY A 233 -1.37 10.79 -3.20
C GLY A 233 -0.15 10.27 -2.43
N SER A 234 0.19 10.88 -1.27
CA SER A 234 1.28 10.39 -0.40
C SER A 234 1.03 8.95 0.06
N GLY A 235 -0.22 8.63 0.43
CA GLY A 235 -0.65 7.27 0.81
C GLY A 235 -0.51 6.27 -0.34
N ASP A 236 -0.90 6.68 -1.57
CA ASP A 236 -0.77 5.82 -2.76
C ASP A 236 0.71 5.47 -3.02
N VAL A 237 1.62 6.46 -2.89
CA VAL A 237 3.06 6.20 -2.98
C VAL A 237 3.51 5.21 -1.91
N LEU A 238 3.07 5.39 -0.65
CA LEU A 238 3.42 4.49 0.46
C LEU A 238 2.96 3.06 0.21
N SER A 239 1.72 2.85 -0.23
CA SER A 239 1.20 1.52 -0.53
C SER A 239 2.02 0.83 -1.63
N GLY A 240 2.44 1.57 -2.65
CA GLY A 240 3.37 1.10 -3.67
C GLY A 240 4.76 0.75 -3.10
N VAL A 241 5.33 1.60 -2.23
CA VAL A 241 6.64 1.34 -1.59
C VAL A 241 6.59 0.08 -0.73
N ILE A 242 5.52 -0.12 0.05
CA ILE A 242 5.31 -1.35 0.83
C ILE A 242 5.33 -2.56 -0.12
N ALA A 243 4.52 -2.52 -1.18
CA ALA A 243 4.43 -3.61 -2.14
C ALA A 243 5.79 -3.91 -2.81
N GLY A 244 6.53 -2.86 -3.19
CA GLY A 244 7.84 -3.00 -3.80
C GLY A 244 8.89 -3.62 -2.88
N LEU A 245 8.88 -3.33 -1.58
CA LEU A 245 9.77 -3.97 -0.61
C LEU A 245 9.31 -5.40 -0.28
N VAL A 246 8.00 -5.65 -0.17
CA VAL A 246 7.46 -7.00 0.02
C VAL A 246 7.80 -7.91 -1.15
N ALA A 247 7.68 -7.43 -2.38
CA ALA A 247 8.00 -8.21 -3.59
C ALA A 247 9.48 -8.62 -3.67
N GLN A 248 10.38 -7.81 -3.09
CA GLN A 248 11.82 -8.09 -3.10
C GLN A 248 12.30 -8.89 -1.89
N TYR A 249 11.72 -8.65 -0.71
CA TYR A 249 12.28 -9.07 0.57
C TYR A 249 11.27 -9.75 1.49
N GLY A 250 10.01 -9.96 1.04
CA GLY A 250 8.94 -10.55 1.86
C GLY A 250 9.33 -11.89 2.48
N ASP A 251 9.95 -12.75 1.69
CA ASP A 251 10.41 -14.08 2.15
C ASP A 251 11.53 -14.01 3.17
N SER A 252 12.45 -13.04 3.03
CA SER A 252 13.64 -12.94 3.89
C SER A 252 13.43 -12.11 5.15
N LEU A 253 12.63 -11.04 5.08
CA LEU A 253 12.40 -10.10 6.19
C LEU A 253 11.05 -10.29 6.86
N GLY A 254 10.09 -10.92 6.18
CA GLY A 254 8.69 -10.97 6.57
C GLY A 254 7.95 -9.64 6.33
N LEU A 255 6.64 -9.73 6.21
CA LEU A 255 5.78 -8.60 5.82
C LEU A 255 5.84 -7.43 6.82
N TYR A 256 5.90 -7.72 8.13
CA TYR A 256 5.99 -6.71 9.19
C TYR A 256 7.23 -5.82 9.03
N ASN A 257 8.38 -6.42 8.80
CA ASN A 257 9.62 -5.67 8.64
C ASN A 257 9.66 -4.91 7.31
N CYS A 258 9.13 -5.49 6.23
CA CYS A 258 8.98 -4.78 4.96
C CYS A 258 8.10 -3.53 5.11
N ALA A 259 7.00 -3.62 5.85
CA ALA A 259 6.12 -2.48 6.14
C ALA A 259 6.83 -1.38 6.95
N ARG A 260 7.61 -1.75 8.00
CA ARG A 260 8.40 -0.81 8.80
C ARG A 260 9.43 -0.06 7.95
N LEU A 261 10.20 -0.79 7.15
CA LEU A 261 11.21 -0.23 6.26
C LEU A 261 10.60 0.68 5.19
N ALA A 262 9.44 0.30 4.65
CA ALA A 262 8.71 1.11 3.68
C ALA A 262 8.23 2.44 4.29
N VAL A 263 7.64 2.40 5.49
CA VAL A 263 7.22 3.58 6.24
C VAL A 263 8.42 4.49 6.53
N GLN A 264 9.54 3.93 6.97
CA GLN A 264 10.75 4.70 7.23
C GLN A 264 11.31 5.34 5.96
N ALA A 265 11.40 4.58 4.84
CA ALA A 265 11.86 5.12 3.56
C ALA A 265 10.98 6.26 3.05
N HIS A 266 9.65 6.09 3.16
CA HIS A 266 8.69 7.10 2.76
C HIS A 266 8.82 8.38 3.62
N ALA A 267 9.01 8.23 4.93
CA ALA A 267 9.22 9.34 5.84
C ALA A 267 10.52 10.13 5.52
N ILE A 268 11.63 9.42 5.33
CA ILE A 268 12.93 10.00 4.93
C ILE A 268 12.83 10.69 3.55
N ALA A 269 12.06 10.14 2.61
CA ALA A 269 11.85 10.76 1.30
C ALA A 269 11.21 12.15 1.41
N GLY A 270 10.22 12.32 2.30
CA GLY A 270 9.63 13.62 2.60
C GLY A 270 10.64 14.60 3.23
N GLU A 271 11.48 14.11 4.15
CA GLU A 271 12.57 14.91 4.75
C GLU A 271 13.61 15.33 3.71
N HIS A 272 14.04 14.43 2.81
CA HIS A 272 14.97 14.74 1.72
C HIS A 272 14.42 15.84 0.80
N TRP A 273 13.14 15.72 0.40
CA TRP A 273 12.50 16.73 -0.41
C TRP A 273 12.49 18.10 0.30
N SER A 274 12.07 18.12 1.56
CA SER A 274 11.99 19.35 2.35
C SER A 274 13.35 20.04 2.54
N ALA A 275 14.39 19.24 2.80
CA ALA A 275 15.75 19.77 2.93
C ALA A 275 16.24 20.41 1.63
N ARG A 276 15.93 19.82 0.47
CA ARG A 276 16.28 20.36 -0.84
C ARG A 276 15.45 21.58 -1.21
N ALA A 277 14.14 21.56 -0.91
CA ALA A 277 13.22 22.66 -1.21
C ALA A 277 13.37 23.86 -0.27
N GLY A 278 13.99 23.67 0.89
CA GLY A 278 14.10 24.71 1.92
C GLY A 278 12.79 24.99 2.66
N GLY A 279 11.83 24.05 2.63
CA GLY A 279 10.51 24.17 3.26
C GLY A 279 9.70 22.90 3.11
N THR A 280 8.50 22.86 3.69
CA THR A 280 7.65 21.67 3.72
C THR A 280 6.40 21.78 2.84
N ALA A 281 6.14 22.92 2.21
CA ALA A 281 4.95 23.15 1.38
C ALA A 281 5.25 23.01 -0.12
N GLY A 282 4.30 22.45 -0.86
CA GLY A 282 4.32 22.42 -2.34
C GLY A 282 4.91 21.15 -2.95
N MET A 283 5.22 20.12 -2.16
CA MET A 283 5.63 18.81 -2.69
C MET A 283 4.48 18.18 -3.53
N LEU A 284 4.83 17.62 -4.66
CA LEU A 284 3.92 16.74 -5.42
C LEU A 284 4.19 15.27 -5.08
N ALA A 285 3.16 14.43 -5.12
CA ALA A 285 3.33 13.00 -4.82
C ALA A 285 4.27 12.29 -5.81
N THR A 286 4.40 12.80 -7.04
CA THR A 286 5.39 12.32 -8.01
C THR A 286 6.82 12.66 -7.61
N GLU A 287 7.04 13.81 -6.96
CA GLU A 287 8.34 14.19 -6.41
C GLU A 287 8.69 13.34 -5.22
N LEU A 288 7.70 13.07 -4.32
CA LEU A 288 7.87 12.12 -3.23
C LEU A 288 8.29 10.74 -3.75
N ALA A 289 7.63 10.23 -4.78
CA ALA A 289 8.02 8.96 -5.40
C ALA A 289 9.44 9.01 -5.99
N ALA A 290 9.87 10.16 -6.52
CA ALA A 290 11.22 10.34 -7.05
C ALA A 290 12.31 10.31 -5.97
N GLU A 291 12.00 10.68 -4.71
CA GLU A 291 12.94 10.63 -3.58
C GLU A 291 13.10 9.23 -2.97
N ILE A 292 12.19 8.30 -3.22
CA ILE A 292 12.20 6.95 -2.62
C ILE A 292 13.54 6.21 -2.83
N PRO A 293 14.17 6.20 -4.04
CA PRO A 293 15.45 5.52 -4.22
C PRO A 293 16.57 6.07 -3.32
N ALA A 294 16.63 7.38 -3.14
CA ALA A 294 17.61 8.02 -2.27
C ALA A 294 17.35 7.70 -0.79
N ALA A 295 16.09 7.70 -0.37
CA ALA A 295 15.70 7.30 0.98
C ALA A 295 16.04 5.84 1.29
N ILE A 296 15.81 4.92 0.34
CA ILE A 296 16.23 3.51 0.47
C ILE A 296 17.74 3.38 0.56
N ALA A 297 18.50 4.18 -0.20
CA ALA A 297 19.95 4.19 -0.10
C ALA A 297 20.41 4.66 1.29
N THR A 298 19.75 5.68 1.86
CA THR A 298 20.00 6.14 3.24
C THR A 298 19.75 5.02 4.25
N LEU A 299 18.66 4.28 4.15
CA LEU A 299 18.39 3.13 5.05
C LEU A 299 19.52 2.09 5.02
N ARG A 300 20.13 1.84 3.86
CA ARG A 300 21.26 0.88 3.74
C ARG A 300 22.55 1.36 4.39
N THR A 301 22.69 2.66 4.61
CA THR A 301 23.90 3.25 5.22
C THR A 301 23.78 3.45 6.72
N LEU A 302 22.57 3.70 7.23
CA LEU A 302 22.34 3.94 8.66
C LEU A 302 22.65 2.72 9.54
N GLU A 303 22.72 1.52 8.96
CA GLU A 303 22.88 0.25 9.68
C GLU A 303 24.23 -0.44 9.46
N ARG A 304 25.22 0.26 8.90
CA ARG A 304 26.59 -0.25 8.89
C ARG A 304 27.29 0.18 10.19
N PRO A 305 27.63 -0.80 11.07
CA PRO A 305 28.39 -0.51 12.29
C PRO A 305 29.77 0.06 11.96
#